data_d25402d505c596b600014f9bf9cc7ddd
#
_entry.id   d25402d505c596b600014f9bf9cc7ddd
#
_cell.length_a   1.000
_cell.length_b   1.000
_cell.length_c   1.000
_cell.angle_alpha   90.00
_cell.angle_beta   90.00
_cell.angle_gamma   90.00
#
_symmetry.space_group_name_H-M   'P 1'
#
loop_
_entity.id
_entity.type
_entity.pdbx_description
1 polymer ?
#
loop_
_entity_poly.entity_id
_entity_poly.type
_entity_poly.pdbx_seq_one_letter_code
_entity_poly.pdbx_strand_id
1 'polypeptide(L)'
;MNTTYKSNNNVVYSCKYHVVWCPKYRRKVLINGVDVRLKELLTEYAANLSVDILEMEIMPDHVHMLLEVDPQFGIHKAVKSFKGYTSRILRHEFQIGRAHV
;
A
#
# COMPACT_ATOMS: atom_id res chain seq x y z
N MET A 1 -24.32 -8.55 -9.96
CA MET A 1 -22.98 -9.04 -9.62
C MET A 1 -22.15 -7.93 -8.99
N ASN A 2 -21.59 -8.22 -7.88
CA ASN A 2 -20.74 -7.25 -7.22
C ASN A 2 -19.41 -7.10 -7.96
N THR A 3 -19.11 -5.91 -8.44
CA THR A 3 -17.92 -5.66 -9.23
C THR A 3 -16.64 -5.66 -8.41
N THR A 4 -16.73 -5.71 -7.07
CA THR A 4 -15.56 -5.73 -6.22
C THR A 4 -14.92 -7.12 -6.12
N TYR A 5 -15.59 -8.15 -6.59
CA TYR A 5 -15.06 -9.50 -6.52
C TYR A 5 -14.26 -9.85 -7.76
N LYS A 6 -13.17 -10.55 -7.54
CA LYS A 6 -12.38 -11.13 -8.62
C LYS A 6 -12.96 -12.49 -8.98
N SER A 7 -12.75 -12.92 -10.21
CA SER A 7 -13.22 -14.22 -10.64
C SER A 7 -12.15 -14.93 -11.43
N ASN A 8 -12.15 -16.27 -11.34
CA ASN A 8 -11.22 -17.11 -12.06
C ASN A 8 -11.87 -18.49 -12.19
N ASN A 9 -11.96 -19.01 -13.43
CA ASN A 9 -12.56 -20.31 -13.71
C ASN A 9 -13.98 -20.44 -13.16
N ASN A 10 -14.79 -19.39 -13.31
CA ASN A 10 -16.16 -19.33 -12.83
C ASN A 10 -16.27 -19.32 -11.30
N VAL A 11 -15.17 -19.16 -10.60
CA VAL A 11 -15.16 -19.00 -9.15
C VAL A 11 -14.94 -17.52 -8.86
N VAL A 12 -15.83 -16.97 -8.03
CA VAL A 12 -15.71 -15.56 -7.61
C VAL A 12 -15.12 -15.55 -6.21
N TYR A 13 -14.00 -14.86 -6.05
CA TYR A 13 -13.36 -14.79 -4.76
C TYR A 13 -12.53 -13.53 -4.60
N SER A 14 -12.35 -13.13 -3.36
CA SER A 14 -11.47 -12.04 -2.98
C SER A 14 -11.08 -12.24 -1.54
N CYS A 15 -9.95 -11.66 -1.15
CA CYS A 15 -9.51 -11.69 0.22
C CYS A 15 -9.25 -10.27 0.69
N LYS A 16 -9.69 -9.99 1.91
CA LYS A 16 -9.48 -8.69 2.54
C LYS A 16 -8.43 -8.84 3.63
N TYR A 17 -7.54 -7.86 3.70
CA TYR A 17 -6.43 -7.89 4.65
C TYR A 17 -6.28 -6.53 5.32
N HIS A 18 -6.11 -6.56 6.64
CA HIS A 18 -5.61 -5.42 7.36
C HIS A 18 -4.09 -5.46 7.29
N VAL A 19 -3.50 -4.38 6.80
CA VAL A 19 -2.06 -4.30 6.61
C VAL A 19 -1.53 -3.11 7.39
N VAL A 20 -0.50 -3.35 8.18
CA VAL A 20 0.20 -2.28 8.89
C VAL A 20 1.68 -2.44 8.60
N TRP A 21 2.33 -1.36 8.17
CA TRP A 21 3.78 -1.39 8.10
C TRP A 21 4.36 -0.07 8.61
N CYS A 22 5.62 -0.13 9.03
CA CYS A 22 6.30 1.00 9.64
C CYS A 22 7.57 1.34 8.88
N PRO A 23 7.96 2.61 8.85
CA PRO A 23 9.32 2.97 8.47
C PRO A 23 10.30 2.25 9.39
N LYS A 24 11.53 2.09 8.91
CA LYS A 24 12.56 1.40 9.67
C LYS A 24 12.73 2.06 11.04
N TYR A 25 12.74 1.23 12.08
CA TYR A 25 12.82 1.65 13.50
C TYR A 25 11.61 2.48 13.95
N ARG A 26 10.49 2.39 13.24
CA ARG A 26 9.27 3.14 13.54
C ARG A 26 9.52 4.64 13.70
N ARG A 27 10.37 5.20 12.86
CA ARG A 27 10.63 6.62 12.90
C ARG A 27 9.41 7.39 12.39
N LYS A 28 9.18 8.56 13.00
CA LYS A 28 8.04 9.41 12.64
C LYS A 28 8.39 10.27 11.44
N VAL A 29 8.56 9.64 10.29
CA VAL A 29 8.96 10.33 9.06
C VAL A 29 7.80 10.61 8.11
N LEU A 30 6.62 10.06 8.38
CA LEU A 30 5.45 10.20 7.51
C LEU A 30 4.68 11.46 7.90
N ILE A 31 5.33 12.61 7.79
CA ILE A 31 4.80 13.91 8.20
C ILE A 31 5.27 14.96 7.18
N ASN A 32 4.76 16.18 7.33
CA ASN A 32 5.23 17.37 6.57
C ASN A 32 5.20 17.17 5.05
N GLY A 33 4.10 16.60 4.55
CA GLY A 33 3.92 16.39 3.13
C GLY A 33 4.28 14.99 2.67
N VAL A 34 5.13 14.27 3.40
CA VAL A 34 5.47 12.89 3.07
C VAL A 34 4.21 12.01 3.15
N ASP A 35 3.40 12.24 4.19
CA ASP A 35 2.15 11.51 4.39
C ASP A 35 1.17 11.74 3.22
N VAL A 36 1.01 12.98 2.80
CA VAL A 36 0.09 13.31 1.69
C VAL A 36 0.58 12.66 0.39
N ARG A 37 1.88 12.78 0.13
CA ARG A 37 2.45 12.20 -1.10
C ARG A 37 2.37 10.67 -1.09
N LEU A 38 2.61 10.06 0.07
CA LEU A 38 2.51 8.61 0.21
C LEU A 38 1.10 8.14 -0.11
N LYS A 39 0.09 8.86 0.38
CA LYS A 39 -1.31 8.52 0.11
C LYS A 39 -1.61 8.57 -1.38
N GLU A 40 -1.12 9.60 -2.06
CA GLU A 40 -1.29 9.73 -3.51
C GLU A 40 -0.66 8.56 -4.24
N LEU A 41 0.59 8.23 -3.88
CA LEU A 41 1.34 7.16 -4.54
C LEU A 41 0.68 5.80 -4.33
N LEU A 42 0.22 5.52 -3.12
CA LEU A 42 -0.45 4.26 -2.84
C LEU A 42 -1.73 4.13 -3.65
N THR A 43 -2.51 5.20 -3.71
CA THR A 43 -3.77 5.21 -4.45
C THR A 43 -3.54 4.99 -5.93
N GLU A 44 -2.57 5.69 -6.50
CA GLU A 44 -2.24 5.56 -7.92
C GLU A 44 -1.71 4.17 -8.26
N TYR A 45 -0.82 3.65 -7.43
CA TYR A 45 -0.17 2.39 -7.73
C TYR A 45 -1.10 1.19 -7.53
N ALA A 46 -2.09 1.32 -6.67
CA ALA A 46 -3.07 0.26 -6.45
C ALA A 46 -3.75 -0.17 -7.75
N ALA A 47 -4.03 0.79 -8.63
CA ALA A 47 -4.66 0.51 -9.90
C ALA A 47 -3.78 -0.40 -10.76
N ASN A 48 -2.46 -0.24 -10.70
CA ASN A 48 -1.53 -1.07 -11.47
C ASN A 48 -1.41 -2.49 -10.92
N LEU A 49 -1.75 -2.68 -9.66
CA LEU A 49 -1.65 -3.98 -9.01
C LEU A 49 -2.97 -4.75 -8.99
N SER A 50 -4.05 -4.14 -9.48
CA SER A 50 -5.39 -4.71 -9.37
C SER A 50 -5.73 -5.01 -7.90
N VAL A 51 -5.34 -4.08 -7.03
CA VAL A 51 -5.62 -4.13 -5.60
C VAL A 51 -6.57 -3.00 -5.27
N ASP A 52 -7.60 -3.28 -4.50
CA ASP A 52 -8.53 -2.26 -4.05
C ASP A 52 -8.16 -1.83 -2.64
N ILE A 53 -7.95 -0.52 -2.46
CA ILE A 53 -7.72 0.05 -1.13
C ILE A 53 -9.07 0.47 -0.60
N LEU A 54 -9.58 -0.25 0.40
CA LEU A 54 -10.89 0.00 0.96
C LEU A 54 -10.82 1.08 2.04
N GLU A 55 -9.75 1.08 2.83
CA GLU A 55 -9.50 2.08 3.85
C GLU A 55 -8.00 2.34 3.91
N MET A 56 -7.64 3.57 4.26
CA MET A 56 -6.23 3.94 4.39
C MET A 56 -6.08 5.03 5.43
N GLU A 57 -5.12 4.84 6.33
CA GLU A 57 -4.77 5.84 7.31
C GLU A 57 -3.25 5.89 7.43
N ILE A 58 -2.71 7.09 7.34
CA ILE A 58 -1.26 7.28 7.42
C ILE A 58 -0.96 8.07 8.69
N MET A 59 -0.31 7.40 9.62
CA MET A 59 0.13 7.98 10.87
C MET A 59 1.61 8.34 10.76
N PRO A 60 2.14 9.16 11.66
CA PRO A 60 3.54 9.58 11.53
C PRO A 60 4.54 8.43 11.46
N ASP A 61 4.27 7.33 12.13
CA ASP A 61 5.21 6.21 12.24
C ASP A 61 4.69 4.90 11.64
N HIS A 62 3.53 4.93 10.98
CA HIS A 62 3.04 3.71 10.33
C HIS A 62 1.95 4.01 9.31
N VAL A 63 1.74 3.04 8.43
CA VAL A 63 0.65 3.04 7.46
C VAL A 63 -0.29 1.92 7.80
N HIS A 64 -1.58 2.20 7.80
CA HIS A 64 -2.63 1.22 8.05
C HIS A 64 -3.57 1.20 6.85
N MET A 65 -3.77 0.03 6.24
CA MET A 65 -4.66 -0.10 5.10
C MET A 65 -5.53 -1.34 5.23
N LEU A 66 -6.74 -1.24 4.71
CA LEU A 66 -7.58 -2.40 4.44
C LEU A 66 -7.57 -2.61 2.94
N LEU A 67 -7.04 -3.74 2.51
CA LEU A 67 -6.87 -4.06 1.09
C LEU A 67 -7.73 -5.25 0.70
N GLU A 68 -8.25 -5.20 -0.52
CA GLU A 68 -8.88 -6.34 -1.14
C GLU A 68 -7.99 -6.80 -2.29
N VAL A 69 -7.53 -8.04 -2.23
CA VAL A 69 -6.49 -8.56 -3.10
C VAL A 69 -6.91 -9.91 -3.68
N ASP A 70 -6.61 -10.12 -4.95
CA ASP A 70 -6.75 -11.42 -5.58
C ASP A 70 -5.78 -12.39 -4.90
N PRO A 71 -6.27 -13.51 -4.34
CA PRO A 71 -5.40 -14.48 -3.68
C PRO A 71 -4.28 -15.02 -4.56
N GLN A 72 -4.49 -15.09 -5.87
CA GLN A 72 -3.45 -15.57 -6.78
C GLN A 72 -2.30 -14.57 -6.89
N PHE A 73 -2.60 -13.28 -6.84
CA PHE A 73 -1.57 -12.25 -6.80
C PHE A 73 -0.84 -12.28 -5.46
N GLY A 74 -1.62 -12.34 -4.38
CA GLY A 74 -1.09 -12.52 -3.03
C GLY A 74 -0.79 -11.23 -2.31
N ILE A 75 -1.10 -11.23 -1.00
CA ILE A 75 -0.91 -10.06 -0.16
C ILE A 75 0.56 -9.68 0.01
N HIS A 76 1.45 -10.66 0.13
CA HIS A 76 2.88 -10.38 0.30
C HIS A 76 3.45 -9.63 -0.89
N LYS A 77 3.06 -10.07 -2.08
CA LYS A 77 3.53 -9.42 -3.30
C LYS A 77 2.96 -8.00 -3.41
N ALA A 78 1.69 -7.82 -3.04
CA ALA A 78 1.07 -6.51 -3.05
C ALA A 78 1.79 -5.55 -2.10
N VAL A 79 2.01 -5.96 -0.86
CA VAL A 79 2.66 -5.11 0.14
C VAL A 79 4.10 -4.80 -0.27
N LYS A 80 4.83 -5.80 -0.72
CA LYS A 80 6.21 -5.60 -1.17
C LYS A 80 6.28 -4.59 -2.32
N SER A 81 5.34 -4.70 -3.27
CA SER A 81 5.29 -3.78 -4.41
C SER A 81 4.96 -2.36 -3.97
N PHE A 82 3.99 -2.19 -3.07
CA PHE A 82 3.65 -0.88 -2.53
C PHE A 82 4.86 -0.25 -1.85
N LYS A 83 5.51 -1.00 -0.97
CA LYS A 83 6.65 -0.48 -0.20
C LYS A 83 7.81 -0.11 -1.11
N GLY A 84 8.13 -0.96 -2.07
CA GLY A 84 9.24 -0.70 -2.99
C GLY A 84 9.00 0.53 -3.86
N TYR A 85 7.81 0.62 -4.43
CA TYR A 85 7.45 1.73 -5.30
C TYR A 85 7.46 3.06 -4.54
N THR A 86 6.75 3.10 -3.41
CA THR A 86 6.59 4.36 -2.68
C THR A 86 7.89 4.81 -2.03
N SER A 87 8.65 3.88 -1.45
CA SER A 87 9.90 4.27 -0.77
C SER A 87 10.92 4.86 -1.74
N ARG A 88 11.01 4.28 -2.95
CA ARG A 88 11.92 4.79 -3.97
C ARG A 88 11.60 6.23 -4.34
N ILE A 89 10.31 6.52 -4.56
CA ILE A 89 9.88 7.86 -4.96
C ILE A 89 10.02 8.85 -3.82
N LEU A 90 9.61 8.45 -2.61
CA LEU A 90 9.69 9.34 -1.46
C LEU A 90 11.13 9.68 -1.10
N ARG A 91 12.05 8.73 -1.18
CA ARG A 91 13.46 9.01 -0.94
C ARG A 91 14.00 10.05 -1.92
N HIS A 92 13.57 9.95 -3.17
CA HIS A 92 14.00 10.88 -4.19
C HIS A 92 13.39 12.27 -3.99
N GLU A 93 12.08 12.35 -3.79
CA GLU A 93 11.38 13.62 -3.70
C GLU A 93 11.66 14.40 -2.41
N PHE A 94 11.81 13.68 -1.30
CA PHE A 94 11.99 14.31 0.01
C PHE A 94 13.42 14.14 0.52
N GLN A 95 14.29 13.52 -0.25
CA GLN A 95 15.69 13.28 0.11
C GLN A 95 15.83 12.58 1.46
N ILE A 96 14.96 11.60 1.69
CA ILE A 96 14.97 10.81 2.91
C ILE A 96 15.95 9.64 2.72
N GLY A 97 16.75 9.37 3.75
CA GLY A 97 17.70 8.28 3.73
C GLY A 97 16.99 6.91 3.66
N ARG A 98 17.68 5.90 3.14
CA ARG A 98 17.13 4.56 2.97
C ARG A 98 16.60 3.96 4.27
N ALA A 99 17.25 4.30 5.38
CA ALA A 99 16.87 3.76 6.68
C ALA A 99 15.54 4.32 7.18
N HIS A 100 15.03 5.38 6.58
CA HIS A 100 13.85 6.08 7.08
C HIS A 100 12.56 5.72 6.36
N VAL A 101 12.63 5.06 5.22
CA VAL A 101 11.42 4.76 4.44
C VAL A 101 11.27 3.29 4.06
#